data_55f1e7b873cf61fbdbd37f6c0e4850b0
#
_entry.id   55f1e7b873cf61fbdbd37f6c0e4850b0
#
_cell.length_a   1.000
_cell.length_b   1.000
_cell.length_c   1.000
_cell.angle_alpha   90.00
_cell.angle_beta   90.00
_cell.angle_gamma   90.00
#
_symmetry.space_group_name_H-M   'P 1'
#
loop_
_entity.id
_entity.type
_entity.pdbx_description
1 polymer ?
#
loop_
_entity_poly.entity_id
_entity_poly.type
_entity_poly.pdbx_seq_one_letter_code
_entity_poly.pdbx_strand_id
1 'polypeptide(L)'
;VMEPGWRLVWPIIQSSQKVDIRTKAVDVPDQKAITRDNVSITVNAVIYYKISDAMKAILEVEDYKYAIFQYAQTTMRNIVGEVTLDELLASRDKIADRIREIVDSETTSWGLKVQNVELKDVSLPTDLERVIGKQAEAEREKRAVIITSEGELAASENMAKAAQMLSSAPGALHLRTLQSINDMSSDQSNTVVYMLPVEALKALEGFAKKA
;
A
#
# COMPACT_ATOMS: atom_id res chain seq x y z
N VAL A 1 40.75 -19.33 -8.74
CA VAL A 1 40.44 -18.45 -7.61
C VAL A 1 41.61 -18.49 -6.66
N MET A 2 42.14 -17.32 -6.30
CA MET A 2 43.21 -17.26 -5.31
C MET A 2 42.59 -17.26 -3.91
N GLU A 3 43.02 -18.17 -3.05
CA GLU A 3 42.66 -18.16 -1.64
C GLU A 3 43.34 -16.98 -0.91
N PRO A 4 42.76 -16.47 0.20
CA PRO A 4 43.37 -15.40 0.95
C PRO A 4 44.76 -15.79 1.47
N GLY A 5 45.76 -14.99 1.12
CA GLY A 5 47.17 -15.26 1.49
C GLY A 5 48.13 -14.41 0.66
N TRP A 6 49.40 -14.43 1.07
CA TRP A 6 50.49 -13.80 0.30
C TRP A 6 50.82 -14.66 -0.91
N ARG A 7 50.62 -14.12 -2.14
CA ARG A 7 51.06 -14.77 -3.40
C ARG A 7 51.77 -13.76 -4.27
N LEU A 8 52.85 -14.24 -4.87
CA LEU A 8 53.62 -13.48 -5.84
C LEU A 8 53.00 -13.68 -7.22
N VAL A 9 52.54 -12.63 -7.85
CA VAL A 9 51.99 -12.63 -9.20
C VAL A 9 53.05 -12.00 -10.14
N TRP A 10 53.48 -12.74 -11.15
CA TRP A 10 54.42 -12.25 -12.13
C TRP A 10 53.65 -11.52 -13.25
N PRO A 11 53.74 -10.18 -13.33
CA PRO A 11 52.87 -9.39 -14.22
C PRO A 11 53.05 -9.65 -15.72
N ILE A 12 54.16 -10.31 -16.11
CA ILE A 12 54.44 -10.66 -17.52
C ILE A 12 53.74 -11.97 -17.94
N ILE A 13 53.51 -12.88 -17.01
CA ILE A 13 53.02 -14.25 -17.30
C ILE A 13 51.58 -14.42 -16.76
N GLN A 14 51.19 -13.68 -15.74
CA GLN A 14 49.88 -13.85 -15.05
C GLN A 14 49.15 -12.51 -15.04
N SER A 15 47.91 -12.56 -15.46
CA SER A 15 46.96 -11.45 -15.29
C SER A 15 46.04 -11.74 -14.09
N SER A 16 45.86 -10.76 -13.20
CA SER A 16 44.97 -10.85 -12.07
C SER A 16 43.83 -9.86 -12.22
N GLN A 17 42.59 -10.34 -12.11
CA GLN A 17 41.40 -9.51 -12.09
C GLN A 17 40.75 -9.57 -10.71
N LYS A 18 40.51 -8.41 -10.10
CA LYS A 18 39.91 -8.29 -8.79
C LYS A 18 38.40 -8.22 -8.94
N VAL A 19 37.71 -9.15 -8.32
CA VAL A 19 36.24 -9.23 -8.30
C VAL A 19 35.73 -8.94 -6.90
N ASP A 20 34.77 -8.02 -6.80
CA ASP A 20 34.13 -7.68 -5.54
C ASP A 20 32.86 -8.54 -5.36
N ILE A 21 32.85 -9.38 -4.34
CA ILE A 21 31.78 -10.34 -4.01
C ILE A 21 30.67 -9.77 -3.13
N ARG A 22 30.73 -8.47 -2.78
CA ARG A 22 29.69 -7.82 -1.99
C ARG A 22 28.41 -7.69 -2.82
N THR A 23 27.28 -7.55 -2.12
CA THR A 23 26.01 -7.24 -2.75
C THR A 23 26.10 -5.88 -3.44
N LYS A 24 25.69 -5.84 -4.69
CA LYS A 24 25.64 -4.64 -5.53
C LYS A 24 24.22 -4.43 -6.03
N ALA A 25 23.85 -3.18 -6.25
CA ALA A 25 22.60 -2.80 -6.88
C ALA A 25 22.87 -2.39 -8.34
N VAL A 26 21.99 -2.83 -9.23
CA VAL A 26 21.89 -2.34 -10.61
C VAL A 26 20.54 -1.70 -10.81
N ASP A 27 20.55 -0.44 -11.21
CA ASP A 27 19.35 0.27 -11.60
C ASP A 27 18.93 -0.15 -13.01
N VAL A 28 17.68 -0.56 -13.17
CA VAL A 28 17.03 -0.76 -14.46
C VAL A 28 16.22 0.50 -14.75
N PRO A 29 16.62 1.31 -15.73
CA PRO A 29 15.94 2.56 -16.03
C PRO A 29 14.54 2.32 -16.59
N ASP A 30 13.82 3.39 -16.76
CA ASP A 30 12.45 3.44 -17.26
C ASP A 30 12.25 2.59 -18.52
N GLN A 31 11.40 1.57 -18.39
CA GLN A 31 11.00 0.71 -19.49
C GLN A 31 9.54 0.94 -19.84
N LYS A 32 9.29 1.28 -21.10
CA LYS A 32 7.93 1.32 -21.64
C LYS A 32 7.48 -0.10 -21.95
N ALA A 33 6.36 -0.49 -21.37
CA ALA A 33 5.72 -1.78 -21.60
C ALA A 33 4.21 -1.59 -21.77
N ILE A 34 3.55 -2.57 -22.38
CA ILE A 34 2.10 -2.60 -22.53
C ILE A 34 1.61 -3.77 -21.70
N THR A 35 0.69 -3.51 -20.78
CA THR A 35 0.06 -4.55 -19.95
C THR A 35 -0.91 -5.40 -20.76
N ARG A 36 -1.38 -6.52 -20.18
CA ARG A 36 -2.35 -7.42 -20.83
C ARG A 36 -3.67 -6.73 -21.18
N ASP A 37 -4.06 -5.72 -20.42
CA ASP A 37 -5.25 -4.88 -20.65
C ASP A 37 -5.01 -3.69 -21.61
N ASN A 38 -3.89 -3.76 -22.36
CA ASN A 38 -3.51 -2.81 -23.40
C ASN A 38 -3.24 -1.38 -22.89
N VAL A 39 -2.77 -1.26 -21.66
CA VAL A 39 -2.34 0.01 -21.07
C VAL A 39 -0.83 0.19 -21.24
N SER A 40 -0.41 1.31 -21.83
CA SER A 40 1.02 1.68 -21.90
C SER A 40 1.48 2.25 -20.58
N ILE A 41 2.48 1.63 -19.97
CA ILE A 41 3.06 2.06 -18.70
C ILE A 41 4.57 2.18 -18.80
N THR A 42 5.16 2.94 -17.90
CA THR A 42 6.60 3.02 -17.71
C THR A 42 6.94 2.46 -16.34
N VAL A 43 7.83 1.47 -16.31
CA VAL A 43 8.23 0.77 -15.08
C VAL A 43 9.74 0.82 -14.94
N ASN A 44 10.24 1.05 -13.74
CA ASN A 44 11.64 0.96 -13.38
C ASN A 44 11.85 0.03 -12.16
N ALA A 45 13.05 -0.52 -12.02
CA ALA A 45 13.37 -1.46 -10.97
C ALA A 45 14.83 -1.35 -10.52
N VAL A 46 15.10 -1.90 -9.34
CA VAL A 46 16.47 -2.11 -8.82
C VAL A 46 16.66 -3.60 -8.56
N ILE A 47 17.81 -4.11 -8.97
CA ILE A 47 18.20 -5.49 -8.77
C ILE A 47 19.38 -5.55 -7.83
N TYR A 48 19.22 -6.27 -6.73
CA TYR A 48 20.30 -6.56 -5.79
C TYR A 48 20.88 -7.92 -6.09
N TYR A 49 22.15 -7.97 -6.44
CA TYR A 49 22.85 -9.21 -6.77
C TYR A 49 24.20 -9.28 -6.08
N LYS A 50 24.70 -10.49 -5.94
CA LYS A 50 26.06 -10.76 -5.50
C LYS A 50 26.73 -11.80 -6.39
N ILE A 51 28.05 -11.79 -6.43
CA ILE A 51 28.83 -12.79 -7.13
C ILE A 51 29.00 -13.99 -6.19
N SER A 52 28.46 -15.15 -6.61
CA SER A 52 28.60 -16.42 -5.89
C SER A 52 29.85 -17.19 -6.35
N ASP A 53 30.15 -17.16 -7.65
CA ASP A 53 31.32 -17.79 -8.26
C ASP A 53 32.05 -16.78 -9.15
N ALA A 54 33.18 -16.29 -8.66
CA ALA A 54 33.99 -15.30 -9.37
C ALA A 54 34.62 -15.84 -10.65
N MET A 55 34.86 -17.16 -10.74
CA MET A 55 35.44 -17.77 -11.92
C MET A 55 34.41 -17.80 -13.07
N LYS A 56 33.21 -18.24 -12.80
CA LYS A 56 32.11 -18.23 -13.78
C LYS A 56 31.77 -16.83 -14.22
N ALA A 57 31.70 -15.88 -13.29
CA ALA A 57 31.35 -14.49 -13.59
C ALA A 57 32.33 -13.78 -14.55
N ILE A 58 33.57 -14.27 -14.65
CA ILE A 58 34.57 -13.70 -15.56
C ILE A 58 34.68 -14.53 -16.86
N LEU A 59 34.51 -15.83 -16.79
CA LEU A 59 34.72 -16.72 -17.94
C LEU A 59 33.48 -16.85 -18.83
N GLU A 60 32.27 -16.85 -18.24
CA GLU A 60 31.02 -17.07 -18.95
C GLU A 60 30.48 -15.78 -19.60
N VAL A 61 30.75 -14.63 -19.01
CA VAL A 61 30.18 -13.36 -19.47
C VAL A 61 31.24 -12.25 -19.44
N GLU A 62 31.38 -11.52 -20.53
CA GLU A 62 32.34 -10.43 -20.68
C GLU A 62 32.04 -9.28 -19.69
N ASP A 63 30.79 -8.79 -19.65
CA ASP A 63 30.32 -7.82 -18.66
C ASP A 63 29.01 -8.31 -18.01
N TYR A 64 29.18 -8.94 -16.85
CA TYR A 64 28.05 -9.47 -16.07
C TYR A 64 27.08 -8.37 -15.60
N LYS A 65 27.54 -7.14 -15.43
CA LYS A 65 26.64 -6.03 -15.02
C LYS A 65 25.72 -5.66 -16.17
N TYR A 66 26.28 -5.52 -17.35
CA TYR A 66 25.51 -5.23 -18.55
C TYR A 66 24.57 -6.38 -18.91
N ALA A 67 25.03 -7.63 -18.81
CA ALA A 67 24.24 -8.79 -19.09
C ALA A 67 23.02 -8.92 -18.15
N ILE A 68 23.22 -8.78 -16.82
CA ILE A 68 22.13 -8.79 -15.84
C ILE A 68 21.13 -7.67 -16.12
N PHE A 69 21.63 -6.49 -16.43
CA PHE A 69 20.80 -5.34 -16.76
C PHE A 69 19.91 -5.60 -17.98
N GLN A 70 20.46 -6.09 -19.08
CA GLN A 70 19.72 -6.37 -20.32
C GLN A 70 18.71 -7.50 -20.12
N TYR A 71 19.10 -8.54 -19.39
CA TYR A 71 18.22 -9.66 -19.11
C TYR A 71 17.05 -9.25 -18.22
N ALA A 72 17.31 -8.51 -17.17
CA ALA A 72 16.30 -7.99 -16.28
C ALA A 72 15.32 -7.05 -17.00
N GLN A 73 15.83 -6.17 -17.86
CA GLN A 73 15.02 -5.28 -18.68
C GLN A 73 14.04 -6.06 -19.57
N THR A 74 14.51 -7.11 -20.21
CA THR A 74 13.69 -7.95 -21.08
C THR A 74 12.68 -8.76 -20.28
N THR A 75 13.10 -9.35 -19.17
CA THR A 75 12.23 -10.13 -18.27
C THR A 75 11.11 -9.24 -17.68
N MET A 76 11.46 -8.04 -17.22
CA MET A 76 10.49 -7.08 -16.69
C MET A 76 9.44 -6.72 -17.74
N ARG A 77 9.86 -6.44 -19.00
CA ARG A 77 8.92 -6.15 -20.09
C ARG A 77 7.98 -7.31 -20.37
N ASN A 78 8.48 -8.54 -20.37
CA ASN A 78 7.68 -9.74 -20.61
C ASN A 78 6.64 -9.95 -19.50
N ILE A 79 7.07 -9.88 -18.23
CA ILE A 79 6.18 -10.09 -17.09
C ILE A 79 5.12 -8.99 -17.00
N VAL A 80 5.49 -7.73 -17.25
CA VAL A 80 4.53 -6.62 -17.31
C VAL A 80 3.49 -6.85 -18.42
N GLY A 81 3.90 -7.42 -19.55
CA GLY A 81 2.98 -7.78 -20.65
C GLY A 81 2.01 -8.93 -20.31
N GLU A 82 2.30 -9.77 -19.33
CA GLU A 82 1.44 -10.88 -18.91
C GLU A 82 0.39 -10.50 -17.85
N VAL A 83 0.61 -9.42 -17.11
CA VAL A 83 -0.25 -8.98 -16.00
C VAL A 83 -1.14 -7.81 -16.38
N THR A 84 -2.24 -7.63 -15.65
CA THR A 84 -3.08 -6.45 -15.77
C THR A 84 -2.51 -5.30 -14.96
N LEU A 85 -2.96 -4.06 -15.25
CA LEU A 85 -2.56 -2.89 -14.49
C LEU A 85 -2.98 -3.01 -13.01
N ASP A 86 -4.19 -3.51 -12.75
CA ASP A 86 -4.69 -3.70 -11.40
C ASP A 86 -3.85 -4.71 -10.61
N GLU A 87 -3.45 -5.82 -11.22
CA GLU A 87 -2.55 -6.82 -10.63
C GLU A 87 -1.18 -6.22 -10.32
N LEU A 88 -0.66 -5.41 -11.25
CA LEU A 88 0.64 -4.75 -11.09
C LEU A 88 0.64 -3.76 -9.93
N LEU A 89 -0.44 -3.00 -9.75
CA LEU A 89 -0.56 -2.00 -8.68
C LEU A 89 -0.86 -2.66 -7.31
N ALA A 90 -1.69 -3.71 -7.30
CA ALA A 90 -2.13 -4.38 -6.07
C ALA A 90 -1.10 -5.38 -5.52
N SER A 91 -0.27 -6.00 -6.37
CA SER A 91 0.59 -7.13 -6.01
C SER A 91 2.03 -6.95 -6.51
N ARG A 92 2.62 -5.77 -6.29
CA ARG A 92 3.99 -5.43 -6.73
C ARG A 92 5.02 -6.44 -6.25
N ASP A 93 4.92 -6.88 -4.99
CA ASP A 93 5.87 -7.81 -4.38
C ASP A 93 5.87 -9.16 -5.08
N LYS A 94 4.70 -9.70 -5.45
CA LYS A 94 4.59 -10.97 -6.16
C LYS A 94 5.21 -10.89 -7.56
N ILE A 95 5.06 -9.75 -8.22
CA ILE A 95 5.64 -9.53 -9.55
C ILE A 95 7.15 -9.37 -9.44
N ALA A 96 7.64 -8.66 -8.44
CA ALA A 96 9.06 -8.53 -8.15
C ALA A 96 9.71 -9.90 -7.84
N ASP A 97 9.05 -10.75 -7.04
CA ASP A 97 9.49 -12.11 -6.76
C ASP A 97 9.55 -12.97 -8.02
N ARG A 98 8.55 -12.88 -8.88
CA ARG A 98 8.53 -13.61 -10.15
C ARG A 98 9.66 -13.17 -11.09
N ILE A 99 9.93 -11.86 -11.16
CA ILE A 99 11.08 -11.32 -11.92
C ILE A 99 12.37 -11.87 -11.32
N ARG A 100 12.51 -11.84 -9.98
CA ARG A 100 13.68 -12.35 -9.26
C ARG A 100 13.94 -13.82 -9.60
N GLU A 101 12.92 -14.67 -9.54
CA GLU A 101 13.05 -16.10 -9.84
C GLU A 101 13.55 -16.38 -11.26
N ILE A 102 13.00 -15.68 -12.24
CA ILE A 102 13.40 -15.85 -13.65
C ILE A 102 14.82 -15.31 -13.86
N VAL A 103 15.14 -14.14 -13.32
CA VAL A 103 16.48 -13.58 -13.46
C VAL A 103 17.52 -14.40 -12.71
N ASP A 104 17.23 -14.89 -11.49
CA ASP A 104 18.14 -15.72 -10.70
C ASP A 104 18.43 -17.06 -11.38
N SER A 105 17.42 -17.68 -12.00
CA SER A 105 17.61 -18.98 -12.71
C SER A 105 18.64 -18.88 -13.83
N GLU A 106 18.61 -17.83 -14.62
CA GLU A 106 19.56 -17.61 -15.72
C GLU A 106 20.92 -17.13 -15.24
N THR A 107 20.93 -16.18 -14.30
CA THR A 107 22.17 -15.57 -13.82
C THR A 107 23.00 -16.52 -12.93
N THR A 108 22.39 -17.57 -12.39
CA THR A 108 23.09 -18.63 -11.66
C THR A 108 24.12 -19.34 -12.54
N SER A 109 23.83 -19.54 -13.83
CA SER A 109 24.78 -20.12 -14.81
C SER A 109 26.04 -19.25 -14.94
N TRP A 110 25.91 -17.94 -14.81
CA TRP A 110 27.02 -16.96 -14.87
C TRP A 110 27.74 -16.79 -13.52
N GLY A 111 27.40 -17.57 -12.50
CA GLY A 111 27.98 -17.46 -11.16
C GLY A 111 27.50 -16.24 -10.37
N LEU A 112 26.36 -15.68 -10.73
CA LEU A 112 25.71 -14.56 -10.04
C LEU A 112 24.49 -15.08 -9.27
N LYS A 113 24.18 -14.45 -8.16
CA LYS A 113 22.97 -14.70 -7.38
C LYS A 113 22.19 -13.44 -7.16
N VAL A 114 20.96 -13.41 -7.67
CA VAL A 114 20.03 -12.31 -7.41
C VAL A 114 19.42 -12.51 -6.02
N GLN A 115 19.57 -11.51 -5.16
CA GLN A 115 19.05 -11.55 -3.80
C GLN A 115 17.64 -10.99 -3.75
N ASN A 116 17.43 -9.83 -4.36
CA ASN A 116 16.15 -9.15 -4.37
C ASN A 116 15.98 -8.34 -5.65
N VAL A 117 14.72 -8.16 -6.04
CA VAL A 117 14.30 -7.25 -7.10
C VAL A 117 13.22 -6.35 -6.52
N GLU A 118 13.34 -5.06 -6.71
CA GLU A 118 12.36 -4.09 -6.23
C GLU A 118 11.89 -3.22 -7.39
N LEU A 119 10.58 -3.17 -7.58
CA LEU A 119 9.96 -2.22 -8.50
C LEU A 119 9.91 -0.85 -7.81
N LYS A 120 10.53 0.16 -8.40
CA LYS A 120 10.54 1.53 -7.87
C LYS A 120 9.21 2.23 -8.15
N ASP A 121 9.05 2.66 -9.40
CA ASP A 121 7.92 3.46 -9.82
C ASP A 121 7.20 2.83 -11.01
N VAL A 122 5.89 3.00 -11.02
CA VAL A 122 5.02 2.66 -12.15
C VAL A 122 4.36 3.96 -12.59
N SER A 123 4.84 4.51 -13.70
CA SER A 123 4.29 5.75 -14.25
C SER A 123 3.25 5.45 -15.32
N LEU A 124 2.11 6.08 -15.17
CA LEU A 124 0.97 5.98 -16.08
C LEU A 124 0.91 7.22 -17.00
N PRO A 125 0.30 7.13 -18.19
CA PRO A 125 -0.07 8.31 -18.94
C PRO A 125 -1.00 9.21 -18.13
N THR A 126 -0.79 10.52 -18.20
CA THR A 126 -1.52 11.54 -17.40
C THR A 126 -3.04 11.47 -17.55
N ASP A 127 -3.52 11.13 -18.74
CA ASP A 127 -4.95 10.98 -18.98
C ASP A 127 -5.54 9.79 -18.22
N LEU A 128 -4.83 8.68 -18.17
CA LEU A 128 -5.28 7.49 -17.47
C LEU A 128 -5.16 7.66 -15.94
N GLU A 129 -4.11 8.29 -15.48
CA GLU A 129 -3.92 8.62 -14.06
C GLU A 129 -5.11 9.43 -13.53
N ARG A 130 -5.58 10.41 -14.30
CA ARG A 130 -6.75 11.22 -13.95
C ARG A 130 -8.05 10.40 -13.89
N VAL A 131 -8.22 9.44 -14.81
CA VAL A 131 -9.42 8.58 -14.85
C VAL A 131 -9.42 7.62 -13.65
N ILE A 132 -8.29 6.98 -13.39
CA ILE A 132 -8.14 6.07 -12.23
C ILE A 132 -8.30 6.84 -10.91
N GLY A 133 -7.76 8.06 -10.82
CA GLY A 133 -7.95 8.94 -9.67
C GLY A 133 -9.42 9.21 -9.37
N LYS A 134 -10.22 9.56 -10.40
CA LYS A 134 -11.66 9.76 -10.25
C LYS A 134 -12.41 8.48 -9.87
N GLN A 135 -12.03 7.34 -10.44
CA GLN A 135 -12.62 6.05 -10.09
C GLN A 135 -12.33 5.69 -8.64
N ALA A 136 -11.08 5.86 -8.18
CA ALA A 136 -10.68 5.62 -6.81
C ALA A 136 -11.39 6.56 -5.82
N GLU A 137 -11.60 7.82 -6.18
CA GLU A 137 -12.36 8.79 -5.40
C GLU A 137 -13.83 8.36 -5.24
N ALA A 138 -14.49 7.99 -6.34
CA ALA A 138 -15.88 7.52 -6.34
C ALA A 138 -16.03 6.22 -5.52
N GLU A 139 -15.08 5.31 -5.60
CA GLU A 139 -15.10 4.09 -4.81
C GLU A 139 -14.91 4.36 -3.31
N ARG A 140 -14.01 5.29 -2.95
CA ARG A 140 -13.84 5.72 -1.55
C ARG A 140 -15.10 6.40 -1.02
N GLU A 141 -15.72 7.27 -1.81
CA GLU A 141 -16.98 7.93 -1.44
C GLU A 141 -18.09 6.90 -1.23
N LYS A 142 -18.25 5.95 -2.15
CA LYS A 142 -19.20 4.85 -1.99
C LYS A 142 -18.95 4.07 -0.70
N ARG A 143 -17.72 3.70 -0.40
CA ARG A 143 -17.38 2.99 0.85
C ARG A 143 -17.65 3.85 2.08
N ALA A 144 -17.35 5.14 2.05
CA ALA A 144 -17.63 6.06 3.14
C ALA A 144 -19.14 6.13 3.43
N VAL A 145 -19.99 6.26 2.39
CA VAL A 145 -21.45 6.27 2.54
C VAL A 145 -21.96 4.96 3.12
N ILE A 146 -21.47 3.81 2.69
CA ILE A 146 -21.86 2.51 3.24
C ILE A 146 -21.50 2.42 4.72
N ILE A 147 -20.25 2.75 5.09
CA ILE A 147 -19.77 2.70 6.47
C ILE A 147 -20.57 3.66 7.37
N THR A 148 -20.87 4.86 6.88
CA THR A 148 -21.68 5.84 7.60
C THR A 148 -23.10 5.29 7.82
N SER A 149 -23.73 4.75 6.78
CA SER A 149 -25.09 4.19 6.88
C SER A 149 -25.15 2.98 7.82
N GLU A 150 -24.17 2.09 7.79
CA GLU A 150 -24.05 0.98 8.73
C GLU A 150 -23.85 1.47 10.16
N GLY A 151 -23.03 2.52 10.34
CA GLY A 151 -22.82 3.17 11.63
C GLY A 151 -24.10 3.82 12.18
N GLU A 152 -24.86 4.50 11.33
CA GLU A 152 -26.15 5.11 11.70
C GLU A 152 -27.20 4.05 12.08
N LEU A 153 -27.24 2.92 11.33
CA LEU A 153 -28.12 1.80 11.66
C LEU A 153 -27.78 1.21 13.03
N ALA A 154 -26.50 0.91 13.27
CA ALA A 154 -26.02 0.38 14.55
C ALA A 154 -26.27 1.37 15.71
N ALA A 155 -26.05 2.66 15.47
CA ALA A 155 -26.35 3.71 16.44
C ALA A 155 -27.85 3.77 16.75
N SER A 156 -28.72 3.68 15.73
CA SER A 156 -30.17 3.69 15.89
C SER A 156 -30.69 2.49 16.70
N GLU A 157 -30.16 1.30 16.43
CA GLU A 157 -30.47 0.10 17.22
C GLU A 157 -30.05 0.23 18.67
N ASN A 158 -28.84 0.76 18.92
CA ASN A 158 -28.35 0.99 20.28
C ASN A 158 -29.15 2.05 21.00
N MET A 159 -29.55 3.13 20.30
CA MET A 159 -30.43 4.16 20.86
C MET A 159 -31.80 3.60 21.20
N ALA A 160 -32.38 2.76 20.34
CA ALA A 160 -33.68 2.10 20.60
C ALA A 160 -33.58 1.21 21.84
N LYS A 161 -32.55 0.38 21.98
CA LYS A 161 -32.30 -0.44 23.17
C LYS A 161 -32.12 0.40 24.43
N ALA A 162 -31.32 1.48 24.34
CA ALA A 162 -31.13 2.40 25.45
C ALA A 162 -32.44 3.08 25.88
N ALA A 163 -33.25 3.53 24.92
CA ALA A 163 -34.56 4.13 25.19
C ALA A 163 -35.50 3.14 25.88
N GLN A 164 -35.54 1.85 25.46
CA GLN A 164 -36.32 0.80 26.13
C GLN A 164 -35.84 0.57 27.56
N MET A 165 -34.55 0.52 27.82
CA MET A 165 -33.99 0.37 29.16
C MET A 165 -34.33 1.57 30.06
N LEU A 166 -34.22 2.77 29.54
CA LEU A 166 -34.58 4.01 30.28
C LEU A 166 -36.05 4.13 30.56
N SER A 167 -36.93 3.65 29.67
CA SER A 167 -38.38 3.67 29.87
C SER A 167 -38.86 2.63 30.91
N SER A 168 -38.10 1.54 31.07
CA SER A 168 -38.43 0.49 32.04
C SER A 168 -38.06 0.84 33.49
N ALA A 169 -37.19 1.81 33.72
CA ALA A 169 -36.73 2.21 35.06
C ALA A 169 -37.36 3.55 35.50
N PRO A 170 -38.19 3.60 36.54
CA PRO A 170 -38.79 4.83 37.03
C PRO A 170 -37.72 5.85 37.43
N GLY A 171 -37.75 7.05 36.84
CA GLY A 171 -36.79 8.12 37.13
C GLY A 171 -35.49 8.14 36.29
N ALA A 172 -35.19 7.09 35.52
CA ALA A 172 -33.98 7.04 34.68
C ALA A 172 -33.97 8.13 33.59
N LEU A 173 -35.14 8.45 33.03
CA LEU A 173 -35.29 9.56 32.07
C LEU A 173 -34.91 10.92 32.69
N HIS A 174 -35.30 11.18 33.96
CA HIS A 174 -34.95 12.43 34.65
C HIS A 174 -33.46 12.52 34.91
N LEU A 175 -32.82 11.41 35.31
CA LEU A 175 -31.36 11.38 35.48
C LEU A 175 -30.61 11.64 34.17
N ARG A 176 -31.11 11.06 33.07
CA ARG A 176 -30.53 11.25 31.75
C ARG A 176 -30.66 12.67 31.23
N THR A 177 -31.82 13.32 31.47
CA THR A 177 -31.99 14.76 31.12
C THR A 177 -31.08 15.64 31.94
N LEU A 178 -30.93 15.39 33.24
CA LEU A 178 -29.99 16.14 34.09
C LEU A 178 -28.55 15.93 33.64
N GLN A 179 -28.14 14.74 33.24
CA GLN A 179 -26.83 14.43 32.73
C GLN A 179 -26.58 15.17 31.40
N SER A 180 -27.55 15.14 30.47
CA SER A 180 -27.40 15.89 29.19
C SER A 180 -27.29 17.40 29.41
N ILE A 181 -28.00 17.98 30.39
CA ILE A 181 -27.87 19.38 30.75
C ILE A 181 -26.47 19.68 31.33
N ASN A 182 -25.96 18.76 32.17
CA ASN A 182 -24.62 18.89 32.72
C ASN A 182 -23.52 18.82 31.65
N ASP A 183 -23.67 17.89 30.67
CA ASP A 183 -22.75 17.73 29.57
C ASP A 183 -22.72 19.00 28.66
N MET A 184 -23.90 19.58 28.38
CA MET A 184 -24.03 20.85 27.65
C MET A 184 -23.46 22.03 28.41
N SER A 185 -23.53 22.04 29.76
CA SER A 185 -22.99 23.10 30.62
C SER A 185 -21.46 23.07 30.71
N SER A 186 -20.82 21.98 30.32
CA SER A 186 -19.35 21.87 30.36
C SER A 186 -18.66 22.56 29.17
N ASP A 187 -19.36 22.85 28.09
CA ASP A 187 -18.86 23.63 26.97
C ASP A 187 -18.92 25.15 27.27
N GLN A 188 -17.80 25.82 27.08
CA GLN A 188 -17.64 27.26 27.37
C GLN A 188 -18.47 28.20 26.47
N SER A 189 -19.44 27.70 25.74
CA SER A 189 -20.36 28.44 24.90
C SER A 189 -21.61 28.84 25.72
N ASN A 190 -21.75 30.10 26.06
CA ASN A 190 -22.76 30.69 26.93
C ASN A 190 -24.20 30.75 26.33
N THR A 191 -24.54 29.90 25.39
CA THR A 191 -25.89 29.83 24.79
C THR A 191 -26.54 28.49 25.13
N VAL A 192 -27.44 28.52 26.14
CA VAL A 192 -28.25 27.34 26.49
C VAL A 192 -29.55 27.38 25.71
N VAL A 193 -29.69 26.54 24.71
CA VAL A 193 -30.95 26.38 23.99
C VAL A 193 -31.77 25.27 24.65
N TYR A 194 -32.81 25.65 25.37
CA TYR A 194 -33.77 24.70 25.93
C TYR A 194 -34.80 24.29 24.86
N MET A 195 -34.71 23.06 24.35
CA MET A 195 -35.82 22.42 23.63
C MET A 195 -36.77 21.82 24.67
N LEU A 196 -37.87 22.48 24.98
CA LEU A 196 -38.94 21.89 25.75
C LEU A 196 -39.81 21.04 24.81
N PRO A 197 -39.99 19.72 25.08
CA PRO A 197 -40.93 18.91 24.30
C PRO A 197 -42.34 19.50 24.47
N VAL A 198 -43.09 19.55 23.37
CA VAL A 198 -44.46 20.12 23.32
C VAL A 198 -45.39 19.47 24.32
N GLU A 199 -45.14 18.19 24.69
CA GLU A 199 -45.89 17.47 25.73
C GLU A 199 -45.71 18.09 27.12
N ALA A 200 -44.55 18.63 27.45
CA ALA A 200 -44.31 19.31 28.73
C ALA A 200 -45.08 20.64 28.82
N LEU A 201 -45.22 21.37 27.72
CA LEU A 201 -46.06 22.58 27.63
C LEU A 201 -47.53 22.26 27.80
N LYS A 202 -48.04 21.18 27.20
CA LYS A 202 -49.42 20.72 27.37
C LYS A 202 -49.72 20.28 28.80
N ALA A 203 -48.77 19.66 29.50
CA ALA A 203 -48.91 19.33 30.91
C ALA A 203 -49.02 20.59 31.80
N LEU A 204 -48.21 21.62 31.52
CA LEU A 204 -48.26 22.91 32.24
C LEU A 204 -49.57 23.65 31.97
N GLU A 205 -50.10 23.66 30.74
CA GLU A 205 -51.43 24.20 30.43
C GLU A 205 -52.58 23.46 31.19
N GLY A 206 -52.46 22.15 31.38
CA GLY A 206 -53.40 21.35 32.16
C GLY A 206 -53.41 21.70 33.63
N PHE A 207 -52.28 22.14 34.20
CA PHE A 207 -52.22 22.65 35.59
C PHE A 207 -52.73 24.09 35.70
N ALA A 208 -52.50 24.93 34.75
CA ALA A 208 -52.98 26.33 34.74
C ALA A 208 -54.51 26.44 34.57
N LYS A 209 -55.16 25.39 34.01
CA LYS A 209 -56.63 25.36 33.83
C LYS A 209 -57.38 24.81 35.03
N LYS A 210 -56.68 24.32 36.06
CA LYS A 210 -57.23 23.71 37.27
C LYS A 210 -57.03 24.59 38.54
N ALA A 211 -56.33 25.72 38.40
CA ALA A 211 -56.21 26.78 39.40
C ALA A 211 -57.15 27.94 39.02
#